data_5f23d4c4c860bf69ddd1edd6b49c8750
#
_entry.id   5f23d4c4c860bf69ddd1edd6b49c8750
#
_cell.length_a   1.000
_cell.length_b   1.000
_cell.length_c   1.000
_cell.angle_alpha   90.00
_cell.angle_beta   90.00
_cell.angle_gamma   90.00
#
_symmetry.space_group_name_H-M   'P 1'
#
loop_
_entity.id
_entity.type
_entity.pdbx_description
1 polymer ?
#
loop_
_entity_poly.entity_id
_entity_poly.type
_entity_poly.pdbx_seq_one_letter_code
_entity_poly.pdbx_strand_id
1 'polypeptide(L)'
;ERPGRQARDIIAELGPDVVRKFPWPKSMRWGAGDLRWVRPLRSILCILSENGAATVVPFEIDGIESGDVTAGHRFMGDGTFRVGGFADYAEKLRAQNVLLDPAERAAAIEEGMAALAKKAKLEIVPDLGLLREVVGLVEWPVPLVGEVEERFRSLPPEVLQTSMKEHQKFFSLRDPKSGQITGFVTVANIEAADGGAKIVAGNQRVLRARLADAEFFYHNDLKNGLESALEKLQLVTFHNKIGDQSS
;
A
#
# COMPACT_ATOMS: atom_id res chain seq x y z
N GLU A 1 47.35 -4.67 -11.33
CA GLU A 1 46.18 -4.66 -10.48
C GLU A 1 45.80 -3.22 -10.19
N ARG A 2 44.52 -2.82 -10.38
CA ARG A 2 44.05 -1.52 -9.92
C ARG A 2 43.72 -1.65 -8.43
N PRO A 3 44.27 -0.79 -7.56
CA PRO A 3 43.90 -0.77 -6.14
C PRO A 3 42.38 -0.53 -6.01
N GLY A 4 41.74 -1.23 -5.08
CA GLY A 4 40.33 -1.02 -4.75
C GLY A 4 40.11 0.40 -4.20
N ARG A 5 38.93 0.96 -4.44
CA ARG A 5 38.49 2.23 -3.82
C ARG A 5 37.83 1.96 -2.47
N GLN A 6 37.84 2.92 -1.59
CA GLN A 6 37.12 2.83 -0.31
C GLN A 6 35.60 2.76 -0.57
N ALA A 7 34.91 1.88 0.16
CA ALA A 7 33.44 1.73 0.04
C ALA A 7 32.69 3.06 0.26
N ARG A 8 33.15 3.87 1.20
CA ARG A 8 32.63 5.21 1.49
C ARG A 8 32.61 6.11 0.26
N ASP A 9 33.73 6.17 -0.48
CA ASP A 9 33.85 7.03 -1.67
C ASP A 9 32.96 6.56 -2.81
N ILE A 10 32.85 5.24 -2.98
CA ILE A 10 31.97 4.62 -3.98
C ILE A 10 30.52 4.93 -3.67
N ILE A 11 30.08 4.78 -2.42
CA ILE A 11 28.71 5.06 -2.00
C ILE A 11 28.36 6.54 -2.17
N ALA A 12 29.30 7.45 -1.79
CA ALA A 12 29.09 8.89 -1.93
C ALA A 12 28.92 9.31 -3.40
N GLU A 13 29.59 8.64 -4.33
CA GLU A 13 29.48 8.89 -5.77
C GLU A 13 28.19 8.25 -6.37
N LEU A 14 27.94 6.98 -6.05
CA LEU A 14 26.85 6.22 -6.66
C LEU A 14 25.48 6.54 -6.05
N GLY A 15 25.42 6.88 -4.77
CA GLY A 15 24.16 7.15 -4.07
C GLY A 15 23.30 8.21 -4.76
N PRO A 16 23.83 9.41 -5.02
CA PRO A 16 23.12 10.46 -5.75
C PRO A 16 22.69 10.03 -7.17
N ASP A 17 23.56 9.28 -7.86
CA ASP A 17 23.30 8.80 -9.22
C ASP A 17 22.15 7.80 -9.25
N VAL A 18 22.12 6.84 -8.33
CA VAL A 18 21.05 5.85 -8.20
C VAL A 18 19.71 6.54 -7.93
N VAL A 19 19.68 7.52 -7.02
CA VAL A 19 18.46 8.24 -6.69
C VAL A 19 17.98 9.06 -7.89
N ARG A 20 18.84 9.81 -8.57
CA ARG A 20 18.45 10.63 -9.73
C ARG A 20 17.98 9.81 -10.94
N LYS A 21 18.54 8.63 -11.14
CA LYS A 21 18.26 7.74 -12.28
C LYS A 21 17.27 6.62 -11.95
N PHE A 22 16.65 6.62 -10.75
CA PHE A 22 15.75 5.54 -10.34
C PHE A 22 14.52 5.48 -11.26
N PRO A 23 14.21 4.32 -11.87
CA PRO A 23 13.19 4.17 -12.88
C PRO A 23 11.77 4.06 -12.27
N TRP A 24 11.30 5.12 -11.63
CA TRP A 24 9.94 5.15 -11.09
C TRP A 24 8.89 5.07 -12.20
N PRO A 25 7.92 4.15 -12.16
CA PRO A 25 6.79 4.13 -13.09
C PRO A 25 5.97 5.42 -13.05
N LYS A 26 5.83 6.00 -11.84
CA LYS A 26 5.22 7.30 -11.59
C LYS A 26 6.08 8.07 -10.58
N SER A 27 6.37 9.31 -10.89
CA SER A 27 7.13 10.20 -10.03
C SER A 27 6.53 11.60 -10.07
N MET A 28 6.83 12.41 -9.07
CA MET A 28 6.43 13.80 -8.99
C MET A 28 7.66 14.71 -8.86
N ARG A 29 7.47 15.98 -9.18
CA ARG A 29 8.37 17.09 -8.84
C ARG A 29 7.70 17.91 -7.74
N TRP A 30 8.49 18.60 -6.95
CA TRP A 30 8.00 19.50 -5.89
C TRP A 30 8.91 20.71 -5.73
N GLY A 31 8.35 21.78 -5.16
CA GLY A 31 9.10 23.03 -4.98
C GLY A 31 9.59 23.60 -6.29
N ALA A 32 10.77 24.22 -6.25
CA ALA A 32 11.45 24.81 -7.40
C ALA A 32 12.53 23.87 -8.01
N GLY A 33 12.77 22.69 -7.43
CA GLY A 33 13.78 21.74 -7.86
C GLY A 33 13.37 20.90 -9.07
N ASP A 34 14.36 20.20 -9.64
CA ASP A 34 14.16 19.32 -10.79
C ASP A 34 14.16 17.82 -10.43
N LEU A 35 14.42 17.49 -9.17
CA LEU A 35 14.43 16.11 -8.69
C LEU A 35 13.04 15.46 -8.90
N ARG A 36 13.07 14.27 -9.49
CA ARG A 36 11.87 13.43 -9.65
C ARG A 36 11.97 12.21 -8.74
N TRP A 37 11.02 12.08 -7.82
CA TRP A 37 10.94 10.94 -6.90
C TRP A 37 9.49 10.54 -6.70
N VAL A 38 9.24 9.34 -6.14
CA VAL A 38 7.86 8.85 -5.91
C VAL A 38 7.07 9.77 -4.95
N ARG A 39 7.74 10.37 -3.99
CA ARG A 39 7.20 11.38 -3.04
C ARG A 39 8.31 12.39 -2.71
N PRO A 40 7.98 13.58 -2.17
CA PRO A 40 8.99 14.55 -1.76
C PRO A 40 10.01 13.97 -0.79
N LEU A 41 11.29 14.02 -1.17
CA LEU A 41 12.40 13.60 -0.33
C LEU A 41 12.55 14.60 0.83
N ARG A 42 12.73 14.12 2.05
CA ARG A 42 12.83 14.96 3.25
C ARG A 42 14.16 14.80 3.99
N SER A 43 14.69 13.59 4.00
CA SER A 43 15.94 13.26 4.66
C SER A 43 16.58 12.07 3.98
N ILE A 44 17.89 11.93 4.13
CA ILE A 44 18.68 10.83 3.62
C ILE A 44 19.46 10.26 4.80
N LEU A 45 19.17 9.00 5.16
CA LEU A 45 19.95 8.24 6.12
C LEU A 45 20.99 7.42 5.34
N CYS A 46 22.28 7.69 5.54
CA CYS A 46 23.34 6.89 4.94
C CYS A 46 24.51 6.71 5.90
N ILE A 47 24.60 5.50 6.45
CA ILE A 47 25.63 5.12 7.42
C ILE A 47 26.34 3.87 6.89
N LEU A 48 27.65 3.89 6.92
CA LEU A 48 28.52 2.74 6.67
C LEU A 48 29.08 2.22 7.99
N SER A 49 28.87 0.94 8.26
CA SER A 49 29.46 0.27 9.43
C SER A 49 30.65 -0.56 9.00
N GLU A 50 31.85 -0.21 9.51
CA GLU A 50 33.09 -0.93 9.25
C GLU A 50 33.81 -1.19 10.58
N ASN A 51 34.25 -2.41 10.81
CA ASN A 51 35.01 -2.81 12.03
C ASN A 51 34.32 -2.39 13.36
N GLY A 52 33.00 -2.40 13.42
CA GLY A 52 32.24 -2.00 14.60
C GLY A 52 32.02 -0.50 14.79
N ALA A 53 32.58 0.35 13.93
CA ALA A 53 32.35 1.77 13.90
C ALA A 53 31.36 2.15 12.79
N ALA A 54 30.40 3.01 13.11
CA ALA A 54 29.42 3.51 12.15
C ALA A 54 29.74 4.97 11.81
N THR A 55 29.85 5.28 10.52
CA THR A 55 30.17 6.62 10.02
C THR A 55 29.18 7.05 8.96
N VAL A 56 28.80 8.33 8.97
CA VAL A 56 27.97 8.91 7.90
C VAL A 56 28.77 8.95 6.60
N VAL A 57 28.16 8.51 5.51
CA VAL A 57 28.69 8.70 4.15
C VAL A 57 28.13 10.02 3.62
N PRO A 58 28.95 11.08 3.48
CA PRO A 58 28.45 12.40 3.13
C PRO A 58 28.18 12.51 1.62
N PHE A 59 26.98 12.89 1.27
CA PHE A 59 26.57 13.33 -0.07
C PHE A 59 25.29 14.17 0.01
N GLU A 60 24.95 14.83 -1.07
CA GLU A 60 23.79 15.70 -1.17
C GLU A 60 22.93 15.36 -2.38
N ILE A 61 21.62 15.48 -2.23
CA ILE A 61 20.64 15.36 -3.32
C ILE A 61 19.63 16.50 -3.16
N ASP A 62 19.63 17.43 -4.10
CA ASP A 62 18.65 18.54 -4.19
C ASP A 62 18.58 19.39 -2.89
N GLY A 63 19.73 19.70 -2.32
CA GLY A 63 19.86 20.48 -1.08
C GLY A 63 19.67 19.67 0.20
N ILE A 64 19.46 18.34 0.11
CA ILE A 64 19.29 17.46 1.26
C ILE A 64 20.58 16.68 1.48
N GLU A 65 21.27 16.96 2.58
CA GLU A 65 22.47 16.24 2.98
C GLU A 65 22.13 14.88 3.61
N SER A 66 22.95 13.88 3.33
CA SER A 66 22.90 12.61 4.02
C SER A 66 23.37 12.73 5.47
N GLY A 67 22.80 11.94 6.37
CA GLY A 67 23.09 12.01 7.79
C GLY A 67 22.84 10.69 8.52
N ASP A 68 22.79 10.79 9.84
CA ASP A 68 22.51 9.71 10.78
C ASP A 68 21.16 9.88 11.50
N VAL A 69 20.31 10.80 11.04
CA VAL A 69 19.03 11.13 11.66
C VAL A 69 17.87 10.59 10.83
N THR A 70 16.92 9.94 11.47
CA THR A 70 15.66 9.50 10.89
C THR A 70 14.49 9.79 11.83
N ALA A 71 13.27 9.38 11.46
CA ALA A 71 12.07 9.53 12.28
C ALA A 71 11.32 8.21 12.36
N GLY A 72 10.57 8.02 13.44
CA GLY A 72 9.61 6.94 13.61
C GLY A 72 8.29 7.21 12.91
N HIS A 73 7.26 6.48 13.33
CA HIS A 73 5.91 6.63 12.83
C HIS A 73 5.40 8.06 13.06
N ARG A 74 4.79 8.65 12.01
CA ARG A 74 4.41 10.07 12.00
C ARG A 74 3.52 10.51 13.16
N PHE A 75 2.63 9.64 13.64
CA PHE A 75 1.62 9.95 14.65
C PHE A 75 1.83 9.23 15.98
N MET A 76 2.59 8.13 15.98
CA MET A 76 2.81 7.29 17.17
C MET A 76 4.27 7.28 17.61
N GLY A 77 5.18 7.87 16.83
CA GLY A 77 6.59 8.02 17.20
C GLY A 77 6.85 9.36 17.89
N ASP A 78 7.98 9.43 18.62
CA ASP A 78 8.39 10.61 19.41
C ASP A 78 9.19 11.65 18.60
N GLY A 79 9.19 11.52 17.25
CA GLY A 79 9.89 12.43 16.37
C GLY A 79 11.18 11.86 15.79
N THR A 80 12.22 12.68 15.67
CA THR A 80 13.50 12.30 15.05
C THR A 80 14.49 11.75 16.06
N PHE A 81 15.33 10.80 15.62
CA PHE A 81 16.39 10.20 16.42
C PHE A 81 17.62 9.88 15.57
N ARG A 82 18.78 9.77 16.24
CA ARG A 82 20.03 9.35 15.63
C ARG A 82 20.19 7.84 15.60
N VAL A 83 20.92 7.37 14.60
CA VAL A 83 21.15 5.96 14.32
C VAL A 83 22.66 5.68 14.32
N GLY A 84 23.08 4.68 15.07
CA GLY A 84 24.48 4.26 15.19
C GLY A 84 24.86 3.03 14.37
N GLY A 85 23.95 2.52 13.51
CA GLY A 85 24.17 1.34 12.68
C GLY A 85 22.87 0.61 12.39
N PHE A 86 22.91 -0.47 11.59
CA PHE A 86 21.70 -1.15 11.13
C PHE A 86 20.88 -1.77 12.27
N ALA A 87 21.53 -2.43 13.24
CA ALA A 87 20.82 -3.05 14.36
C ALA A 87 20.10 -2.00 15.23
N ASP A 88 20.80 -0.90 15.56
CA ASP A 88 20.25 0.25 16.29
C ASP A 88 19.09 0.91 15.51
N TYR A 89 19.22 1.01 14.17
CA TYR A 89 18.17 1.52 13.29
C TYR A 89 16.89 0.67 13.38
N ALA A 90 17.03 -0.65 13.22
CA ALA A 90 15.88 -1.54 13.26
C ALA A 90 15.19 -1.56 14.64
N GLU A 91 15.98 -1.57 15.73
CA GLU A 91 15.47 -1.54 17.10
C GLU A 91 14.71 -0.23 17.39
N LYS A 92 15.32 0.92 17.06
CA LYS A 92 14.72 2.24 17.28
C LYS A 92 13.46 2.45 16.44
N LEU A 93 13.46 2.01 15.19
CA LEU A 93 12.26 2.07 14.36
C LEU A 93 11.10 1.27 14.98
N ARG A 94 11.37 0.05 15.44
CA ARG A 94 10.35 -0.77 16.11
C ARG A 94 9.83 -0.08 17.38
N ALA A 95 10.71 0.47 18.22
CA ALA A 95 10.33 1.24 19.42
C ALA A 95 9.51 2.49 19.08
N GLN A 96 9.62 3.00 17.86
CA GLN A 96 8.92 4.16 17.32
C GLN A 96 7.78 3.78 16.35
N ASN A 97 7.21 2.58 16.52
CA ASN A 97 6.06 2.07 15.77
C ASN A 97 6.29 1.97 14.24
N VAL A 98 7.47 1.50 13.84
CA VAL A 98 7.78 1.16 12.44
C VAL A 98 8.39 -0.23 12.37
N LEU A 99 7.72 -1.15 11.68
CA LEU A 99 8.25 -2.47 11.34
C LEU A 99 9.02 -2.35 10.02
N LEU A 100 10.35 -2.43 10.10
CA LEU A 100 11.22 -2.25 8.94
C LEU A 100 11.10 -3.40 7.95
N ASP A 101 11.08 -4.66 8.46
CA ASP A 101 11.02 -5.86 7.61
C ASP A 101 9.61 -6.07 7.02
N PRO A 102 9.47 -6.14 5.68
CA PRO A 102 8.20 -6.48 5.05
C PRO A 102 7.63 -7.85 5.48
N ALA A 103 8.49 -8.82 5.80
CA ALA A 103 8.04 -10.13 6.25
C ALA A 103 7.37 -10.06 7.62
N GLU A 104 7.87 -9.24 8.53
CA GLU A 104 7.24 -9.00 9.83
C GLU A 104 5.90 -8.28 9.68
N ARG A 105 5.79 -7.31 8.76
CA ARG A 105 4.51 -6.65 8.47
C ARG A 105 3.49 -7.62 7.89
N ALA A 106 3.92 -8.50 6.98
CA ALA A 106 3.05 -9.54 6.42
C ALA A 106 2.53 -10.47 7.50
N ALA A 107 3.41 -10.99 8.36
CA ALA A 107 3.03 -11.86 9.48
C ALA A 107 2.04 -11.17 10.43
N ALA A 108 2.29 -9.92 10.81
CA ALA A 108 1.39 -9.16 11.68
C ALA A 108 -0.01 -8.95 11.04
N ILE A 109 -0.07 -8.71 9.73
CA ILE A 109 -1.34 -8.61 8.99
C ILE A 109 -2.07 -9.96 9.00
N GLU A 110 -1.40 -11.05 8.63
CA GLU A 110 -1.99 -12.39 8.54
C GLU A 110 -2.48 -12.88 9.90
N GLU A 111 -1.68 -12.75 10.95
CA GLU A 111 -2.06 -13.11 12.32
C GLU A 111 -3.25 -12.31 12.82
N GLY A 112 -3.23 -10.98 12.62
CA GLY A 112 -4.31 -10.11 13.01
C GLY A 112 -5.61 -10.41 12.25
N MET A 113 -5.54 -10.62 10.93
CA MET A 113 -6.69 -11.03 10.12
C MET A 113 -7.26 -12.37 10.58
N ALA A 114 -6.41 -13.37 10.85
CA ALA A 114 -6.83 -14.69 11.31
C ALA A 114 -7.56 -14.61 12.67
N ALA A 115 -7.03 -13.81 13.60
CA ALA A 115 -7.66 -13.58 14.90
C ALA A 115 -9.05 -12.92 14.78
N LEU A 116 -9.17 -11.90 13.91
CA LEU A 116 -10.43 -11.20 13.65
C LEU A 116 -11.46 -12.11 12.97
N ALA A 117 -11.06 -12.86 11.94
CA ALA A 117 -11.93 -13.80 11.24
C ALA A 117 -12.46 -14.89 12.17
N LYS A 118 -11.58 -15.47 13.00
CA LYS A 118 -11.97 -16.45 14.03
C LYS A 118 -12.98 -15.87 15.01
N LYS A 119 -12.76 -14.65 15.52
CA LYS A 119 -13.68 -13.96 16.43
C LYS A 119 -15.05 -13.70 15.78
N ALA A 120 -15.04 -13.32 14.49
CA ALA A 120 -16.26 -13.08 13.72
C ALA A 120 -16.94 -14.38 13.23
N LYS A 121 -16.31 -15.54 13.38
CA LYS A 121 -16.74 -16.86 12.83
C LYS A 121 -16.86 -16.82 11.29
N LEU A 122 -15.97 -16.10 10.65
CA LEU A 122 -15.87 -15.95 9.21
C LEU A 122 -14.54 -16.53 8.71
N GLU A 123 -14.43 -16.72 7.41
CA GLU A 123 -13.20 -17.15 6.72
C GLU A 123 -12.63 -16.01 5.88
N ILE A 124 -11.31 -15.90 5.87
CA ILE A 124 -10.60 -14.97 4.98
C ILE A 124 -10.61 -15.58 3.57
N VAL A 125 -10.98 -14.77 2.58
CA VAL A 125 -10.76 -15.12 1.17
C VAL A 125 -9.30 -14.81 0.84
N PRO A 126 -8.46 -15.82 0.53
CA PRO A 126 -7.03 -15.62 0.33
C PRO A 126 -6.75 -14.72 -0.87
N ASP A 127 -5.88 -13.72 -0.70
CA ASP A 127 -5.38 -12.87 -1.79
C ASP A 127 -3.94 -12.43 -1.51
N LEU A 128 -2.98 -13.21 -1.99
CA LEU A 128 -1.54 -12.93 -1.82
C LEU A 128 -1.09 -11.68 -2.57
N GLY A 129 -1.74 -11.33 -3.68
CA GLY A 129 -1.45 -10.11 -4.42
C GLY A 129 -1.80 -8.87 -3.61
N LEU A 130 -2.99 -8.87 -3.02
CA LEU A 130 -3.45 -7.81 -2.12
C LEU A 130 -2.58 -7.72 -0.85
N LEU A 131 -2.20 -8.85 -0.25
CA LEU A 131 -1.31 -8.85 0.92
C LEU A 131 0.02 -8.15 0.61
N ARG A 132 0.67 -8.49 -0.51
CA ARG A 132 1.93 -7.85 -0.93
C ARG A 132 1.78 -6.35 -1.13
N GLU A 133 0.66 -5.91 -1.71
CA GLU A 133 0.37 -4.50 -1.89
C GLU A 133 0.17 -3.79 -0.54
N VAL A 134 -0.66 -4.34 0.35
CA VAL A 134 -0.98 -3.74 1.66
C VAL A 134 0.25 -3.68 2.56
N VAL A 135 1.11 -4.69 2.55
CA VAL A 135 2.42 -4.68 3.26
C VAL A 135 3.27 -3.47 2.87
N GLY A 136 3.19 -3.03 1.61
CA GLY A 136 3.89 -1.82 1.13
C GLY A 136 3.22 -0.49 1.50
N LEU A 137 1.99 -0.51 2.00
CA LEU A 137 1.21 0.69 2.31
C LEU A 137 1.24 1.09 3.79
N VAL A 138 1.70 0.22 4.67
CA VAL A 138 1.70 0.43 6.12
C VAL A 138 3.08 0.21 6.73
N GLU A 139 3.38 0.94 7.80
CA GLU A 139 4.59 0.81 8.60
C GLU A 139 4.31 0.06 9.92
N TRP A 140 3.10 0.23 10.44
CA TRP A 140 2.60 -0.38 11.67
C TRP A 140 1.19 -0.92 11.42
N PRO A 141 1.08 -2.17 10.92
CA PRO A 141 -0.19 -2.71 10.48
C PRO A 141 -1.16 -2.99 11.64
N VAL A 142 -2.36 -2.45 11.55
CA VAL A 142 -3.45 -2.67 12.49
C VAL A 142 -4.68 -3.16 11.73
N PRO A 143 -4.89 -4.48 11.62
CA PRO A 143 -6.07 -5.05 10.99
C PRO A 143 -7.35 -4.70 11.76
N LEU A 144 -8.39 -4.28 11.04
CA LEU A 144 -9.69 -3.91 11.59
C LEU A 144 -10.79 -4.60 10.77
N VAL A 145 -11.81 -5.14 11.43
CA VAL A 145 -12.92 -5.83 10.77
C VAL A 145 -14.12 -4.91 10.61
N GLY A 146 -14.73 -4.95 9.43
CA GLY A 146 -15.98 -4.28 9.11
C GLY A 146 -16.98 -5.22 8.46
N GLU A 147 -18.23 -4.79 8.34
CA GLU A 147 -19.32 -5.57 7.79
C GLU A 147 -19.75 -5.05 6.41
N VAL A 148 -20.17 -5.96 5.55
CA VAL A 148 -20.88 -5.65 4.31
C VAL A 148 -22.37 -5.61 4.62
N GLU A 149 -23.05 -4.51 4.26
CA GLU A 149 -24.48 -4.37 4.49
C GLU A 149 -25.28 -5.50 3.81
N GLU A 150 -26.32 -5.97 4.48
CA GLU A 150 -27.10 -7.12 4.06
C GLU A 150 -27.64 -6.98 2.63
N ARG A 151 -28.10 -5.80 2.26
CA ARG A 151 -28.65 -5.53 0.92
C ARG A 151 -27.68 -5.84 -0.23
N PHE A 152 -26.37 -5.70 0.01
CA PHE A 152 -25.36 -5.96 -1.02
C PHE A 152 -24.90 -7.42 -1.09
N ARG A 153 -25.24 -8.25 -0.10
CA ARG A 153 -24.78 -9.64 -0.03
C ARG A 153 -25.38 -10.53 -1.13
N SER A 154 -26.42 -10.04 -1.81
CA SER A 154 -27.02 -10.69 -2.99
C SER A 154 -26.22 -10.46 -4.29
N LEU A 155 -25.30 -9.51 -4.30
CA LEU A 155 -24.40 -9.29 -5.45
C LEU A 155 -23.46 -10.50 -5.62
N PRO A 156 -23.04 -10.80 -6.86
CA PRO A 156 -22.03 -11.83 -7.10
C PRO A 156 -20.78 -11.58 -6.24
N PRO A 157 -20.20 -12.66 -5.67
CA PRO A 157 -19.00 -12.54 -4.84
C PRO A 157 -17.84 -11.82 -5.55
N GLU A 158 -17.71 -12.00 -6.86
CA GLU A 158 -16.69 -11.38 -7.70
C GLU A 158 -16.84 -9.86 -7.75
N VAL A 159 -18.07 -9.36 -7.83
CA VAL A 159 -18.39 -7.93 -7.82
C VAL A 159 -17.99 -7.31 -6.48
N LEU A 160 -18.36 -7.99 -5.37
CA LEU A 160 -18.00 -7.56 -4.02
C LEU A 160 -16.48 -7.54 -3.82
N GLN A 161 -15.79 -8.65 -4.16
CA GLN A 161 -14.34 -8.78 -4.00
C GLN A 161 -13.58 -7.74 -4.83
N THR A 162 -13.96 -7.55 -6.10
CA THR A 162 -13.32 -6.57 -6.97
C THR A 162 -13.48 -5.15 -6.42
N SER A 163 -14.70 -4.78 -6.02
CA SER A 163 -14.96 -3.45 -5.46
C SER A 163 -14.16 -3.19 -4.17
N MET A 164 -14.05 -4.19 -3.31
CA MET A 164 -13.30 -4.09 -2.05
C MET A 164 -11.79 -4.08 -2.28
N LYS A 165 -11.28 -4.95 -3.14
CA LYS A 165 -9.85 -5.09 -3.43
C LYS A 165 -9.30 -3.89 -4.20
N GLU A 166 -9.88 -3.60 -5.37
CA GLU A 166 -9.27 -2.64 -6.30
C GLU A 166 -9.32 -1.19 -5.79
N HIS A 167 -10.41 -0.83 -5.13
CA HIS A 167 -10.62 0.56 -4.73
C HIS A 167 -10.27 0.83 -3.27
N GLN A 168 -10.42 -0.15 -2.38
CA GLN A 168 -10.29 0.07 -0.93
C GLN A 168 -9.15 -0.73 -0.29
N LYS A 169 -8.57 -1.69 -1.00
CA LYS A 169 -7.54 -2.59 -0.48
C LYS A 169 -8.02 -3.39 0.74
N PHE A 170 -9.29 -3.82 0.71
CA PHE A 170 -9.89 -4.64 1.76
C PHE A 170 -9.82 -6.12 1.42
N PHE A 171 -9.54 -6.93 2.42
CA PHE A 171 -9.63 -8.39 2.35
C PHE A 171 -11.07 -8.82 2.62
N SER A 172 -11.60 -9.69 1.77
CA SER A 172 -12.97 -10.18 1.90
C SER A 172 -13.07 -11.25 2.98
N LEU A 173 -14.16 -11.19 3.76
CA LEU A 173 -14.54 -12.22 4.71
C LEU A 173 -15.82 -12.90 4.27
N ARG A 174 -15.78 -14.25 4.28
CA ARG A 174 -16.87 -15.13 3.83
C ARG A 174 -17.48 -15.88 5.01
N ASP A 175 -18.79 -15.99 5.05
CA ASP A 175 -19.49 -16.92 5.93
C ASP A 175 -19.27 -18.36 5.42
N PRO A 176 -18.68 -19.26 6.24
CA PRO A 176 -18.40 -20.63 5.82
C PRO A 176 -19.66 -21.48 5.55
N LYS A 177 -20.82 -21.08 6.08
CA LYS A 177 -22.09 -21.82 5.91
C LYS A 177 -22.79 -21.43 4.63
N SER A 178 -22.92 -20.14 4.36
CA SER A 178 -23.63 -19.63 3.18
C SER A 178 -22.72 -19.42 1.97
N GLY A 179 -21.42 -19.32 2.17
CA GLY A 179 -20.45 -18.93 1.13
C GLY A 179 -20.48 -17.45 0.76
N GLN A 180 -21.37 -16.66 1.34
CA GLN A 180 -21.54 -15.24 1.03
C GLN A 180 -20.43 -14.39 1.64
N ILE A 181 -20.06 -13.33 0.94
CA ILE A 181 -19.19 -12.26 1.48
C ILE A 181 -20.02 -11.39 2.40
N THR A 182 -19.71 -11.43 3.69
CA THR A 182 -20.48 -10.71 4.73
C THR A 182 -19.69 -9.68 5.48
N GLY A 183 -18.37 -9.67 5.31
CA GLY A 183 -17.48 -8.72 5.97
C GLY A 183 -16.20 -8.47 5.20
N PHE A 184 -15.38 -7.62 5.77
CA PHE A 184 -14.05 -7.30 5.23
C PHE A 184 -13.07 -7.01 6.36
N VAL A 185 -11.76 -7.12 6.05
CA VAL A 185 -10.69 -6.57 6.88
C VAL A 185 -10.02 -5.43 6.11
N THR A 186 -9.87 -4.30 6.77
CA THR A 186 -8.99 -3.20 6.36
C THR A 186 -7.76 -3.18 7.27
N VAL A 187 -6.62 -2.71 6.76
CA VAL A 187 -5.40 -2.58 7.56
C VAL A 187 -5.08 -1.10 7.72
N ALA A 188 -5.25 -0.60 8.94
CA ALA A 188 -4.86 0.76 9.28
C ALA A 188 -3.35 0.82 9.58
N ASN A 189 -2.78 2.04 9.48
CA ASN A 189 -1.39 2.32 9.84
C ASN A 189 -1.29 3.06 11.18
N ILE A 190 -2.23 2.84 12.08
CA ILE A 190 -2.28 3.53 13.38
C ILE A 190 -3.11 2.75 14.38
N GLU A 191 -2.66 2.70 15.63
CA GLU A 191 -3.48 2.30 16.78
C GLU A 191 -4.35 3.49 17.21
N ALA A 192 -5.62 3.46 16.86
CA ALA A 192 -6.53 4.53 17.22
C ALA A 192 -7.02 4.37 18.67
N ALA A 193 -7.14 5.49 19.40
CA ALA A 193 -7.58 5.51 20.81
C ALA A 193 -8.98 4.90 21.04
N ASP A 194 -9.83 4.87 20.00
CA ASP A 194 -11.16 4.28 20.01
C ASP A 194 -11.20 2.82 19.54
N GLY A 195 -10.03 2.15 19.46
CA GLY A 195 -9.90 0.80 18.92
C GLY A 195 -10.21 0.69 17.42
N GLY A 196 -10.19 1.82 16.68
CA GLY A 196 -10.43 1.87 15.25
C GLY A 196 -11.92 2.00 14.85
N ALA A 197 -12.84 2.22 15.78
CA ALA A 197 -14.27 2.30 15.51
C ALA A 197 -14.62 3.38 14.46
N LYS A 198 -14.02 4.57 14.54
CA LYS A 198 -14.20 5.65 13.56
C LYS A 198 -13.61 5.30 12.19
N ILE A 199 -12.48 4.60 12.19
CA ILE A 199 -11.84 4.13 10.95
C ILE A 199 -12.76 3.14 10.24
N VAL A 200 -13.27 2.13 10.96
CA VAL A 200 -14.22 1.14 10.43
C VAL A 200 -15.48 1.82 9.90
N ALA A 201 -16.11 2.69 10.69
CA ALA A 201 -17.32 3.42 10.28
C ALA A 201 -17.11 4.27 9.03
N GLY A 202 -15.94 4.94 8.90
CA GLY A 202 -15.56 5.68 7.71
C GLY A 202 -15.40 4.78 6.48
N ASN A 203 -14.71 3.66 6.62
CA ASN A 203 -14.50 2.68 5.56
C ASN A 203 -15.81 2.01 5.12
N GLN A 204 -16.71 1.67 6.05
CA GLN A 204 -18.04 1.14 5.74
C GLN A 204 -18.89 2.14 4.94
N ARG A 205 -18.80 3.44 5.26
CA ARG A 205 -19.49 4.48 4.49
C ARG A 205 -19.00 4.57 3.05
N VAL A 206 -17.68 4.53 2.85
CA VAL A 206 -17.08 4.54 1.49
C VAL A 206 -17.46 3.27 0.74
N LEU A 207 -17.36 2.10 1.39
CA LEU A 207 -17.74 0.83 0.79
C LEU A 207 -19.21 0.82 0.37
N ARG A 208 -20.12 1.32 1.21
CA ARG A 208 -21.55 1.47 0.88
C ARG A 208 -21.76 2.24 -0.42
N ALA A 209 -21.10 3.38 -0.59
CA ALA A 209 -21.23 4.18 -1.80
C ALA A 209 -20.73 3.39 -3.04
N ARG A 210 -19.59 2.73 -2.93
CA ARG A 210 -19.03 1.91 -4.03
C ARG A 210 -19.90 0.72 -4.39
N LEU A 211 -20.45 0.03 -3.39
CA LEU A 211 -21.32 -1.11 -3.63
C LEU A 211 -22.69 -0.68 -4.18
N ALA A 212 -23.20 0.48 -3.82
CA ALA A 212 -24.42 1.04 -4.42
C ALA A 212 -24.22 1.34 -5.92
N ASP A 213 -23.08 1.90 -6.30
CA ASP A 213 -22.72 2.10 -7.70
C ASP A 213 -22.60 0.74 -8.44
N ALA A 214 -21.90 -0.23 -7.83
CA ALA A 214 -21.74 -1.56 -8.41
C ALA A 214 -23.08 -2.29 -8.57
N GLU A 215 -23.97 -2.20 -7.58
CA GLU A 215 -25.36 -2.75 -7.63
C GLU A 215 -26.16 -2.14 -8.78
N PHE A 216 -26.10 -0.81 -8.92
CA PHE A 216 -26.75 -0.10 -10.01
C PHE A 216 -26.26 -0.59 -11.39
N PHE A 217 -24.95 -0.62 -11.60
CA PHE A 217 -24.38 -1.08 -12.87
C PHE A 217 -24.69 -2.55 -13.14
N TYR A 218 -24.55 -3.43 -12.14
CA TYR A 218 -24.86 -4.84 -12.27
C TYR A 218 -26.31 -5.08 -12.72
N HIS A 219 -27.27 -4.42 -12.09
CA HIS A 219 -28.67 -4.54 -12.48
C HIS A 219 -28.99 -3.89 -13.83
N ASN A 220 -28.28 -2.83 -14.19
CA ASN A 220 -28.43 -2.21 -15.50
C ASN A 220 -27.89 -3.12 -16.61
N ASP A 221 -26.76 -3.77 -16.40
CA ASP A 221 -26.16 -4.70 -17.36
C ASP A 221 -27.01 -5.96 -17.52
N LEU A 222 -27.66 -6.44 -16.47
CA LEU A 222 -28.62 -7.54 -16.56
C LEU A 222 -29.87 -7.19 -17.40
N LYS A 223 -30.29 -5.93 -17.38
CA LYS A 223 -31.44 -5.46 -18.17
C LYS A 223 -31.10 -5.21 -19.63
N ASN A 224 -29.90 -4.73 -19.88
CA ASN A 224 -29.42 -4.35 -21.20
C ASN A 224 -28.37 -5.38 -21.63
N GLY A 225 -28.77 -6.42 -22.37
CA GLY A 225 -27.84 -7.42 -22.90
C GLY A 225 -26.68 -6.78 -23.67
N LEU A 226 -25.56 -7.49 -23.78
CA LEU A 226 -24.34 -7.01 -24.44
C LEU A 226 -24.61 -6.59 -25.90
N GLU A 227 -25.54 -7.28 -26.57
CA GLU A 227 -25.94 -6.99 -27.95
C GLU A 227 -26.49 -5.56 -28.12
N SER A 228 -27.12 -5.01 -27.09
CA SER A 228 -27.64 -3.63 -27.13
C SER A 228 -26.53 -2.56 -27.20
N ALA A 229 -25.31 -2.91 -26.87
CA ALA A 229 -24.15 -2.03 -26.95
C ALA A 229 -23.40 -2.10 -28.32
N LEU A 230 -23.75 -3.09 -29.16
CA LEU A 230 -23.04 -3.34 -30.42
C LEU A 230 -23.08 -2.10 -31.37
N GLU A 231 -24.26 -1.47 -31.50
CA GLU A 231 -24.40 -0.27 -32.32
C GLU A 231 -23.49 0.88 -31.87
N LYS A 232 -23.24 0.99 -30.56
CA LYS A 232 -22.34 2.02 -30.00
C LYS A 232 -20.86 1.76 -30.32
N LEU A 233 -20.48 0.51 -30.51
CA LEU A 233 -19.11 0.13 -30.89
C LEU A 233 -18.76 0.58 -32.30
N GLN A 234 -19.75 0.74 -33.18
CA GLN A 234 -19.57 1.29 -34.57
C GLN A 234 -19.05 2.74 -34.50
N LEU A 235 -19.33 3.47 -33.43
CA LEU A 235 -18.85 4.85 -33.25
C LEU A 235 -17.41 4.92 -32.73
N VAL A 236 -16.82 3.81 -32.33
CA VAL A 236 -15.47 3.75 -31.76
C VAL A 236 -14.52 3.19 -32.80
N THR A 237 -13.74 4.08 -33.45
CA THR A 237 -12.71 3.66 -34.38
C THR A 237 -11.63 2.85 -33.72
N PHE A 238 -11.50 1.56 -34.07
CA PHE A 238 -10.43 0.71 -33.58
C PHE A 238 -9.10 1.03 -34.26
N HIS A 239 -9.15 1.17 -35.59
CA HIS A 239 -8.00 1.55 -36.40
C HIS A 239 -8.47 2.12 -37.73
N ASN A 240 -7.85 3.25 -38.18
CA ASN A 240 -8.25 3.97 -39.40
C ASN A 240 -8.29 3.12 -40.67
N LYS A 241 -7.58 2.00 -40.72
CA LYS A 241 -7.53 1.10 -41.89
C LYS A 241 -8.35 -0.18 -41.71
N ILE A 242 -8.75 -0.52 -40.48
CA ILE A 242 -9.41 -1.80 -40.14
C ILE A 242 -10.90 -1.57 -39.89
N GLY A 243 -11.30 -0.38 -39.43
CA GLY A 243 -12.68 -0.05 -39.12
C GLY A 243 -12.94 0.20 -37.65
N ASP A 244 -14.19 0.02 -37.23
CA ASP A 244 -14.67 0.21 -35.87
C ASP A 244 -14.52 -1.05 -34.99
N GLN A 245 -14.96 -0.97 -33.75
CA GLN A 245 -14.89 -2.08 -32.78
C GLN A 245 -16.01 -3.13 -32.95
N SER A 246 -16.93 -2.95 -33.88
CA SER A 246 -18.00 -3.91 -34.17
C SER A 246 -17.66 -4.91 -35.28
N SER A 247 -16.49 -4.74 -35.93
CA SER A 247 -16.03 -5.53 -37.10
C SER A 247 -15.36 -6.83 -36.66
#